data_80d7ee2cef4d5799e04ebad7a9ba64c9
#
_entry.id   80d7ee2cef4d5799e04ebad7a9ba64c9
#
_cell.length_a   1.000
_cell.length_b   1.000
_cell.length_c   1.000
_cell.angle_alpha   90.00
_cell.angle_beta   90.00
_cell.angle_gamma   90.00
#
_symmetry.space_group_name_H-M   'P 1'
#
loop_
_entity.id
_entity.type
_entity.pdbx_description
1 polymer ?
#
loop_
_entity_poly.entity_id
_entity_poly.type
_entity_poly.pdbx_seq_one_letter_code
_entity_poly.pdbx_strand_id
1 'polypeptide(L)'
;QKNGMLLSISSKNNDSDVRDVLKKKILKKKLFFSIKANWLRKSKNIKDIQKILKISFKNILFMDNNISEVIEVKKTIPDINVFWTKNSQSLINCLKYYPNLTDYFNLSSKEINSKRLKDLKASLKREKIFKSSENNNYFKELKMKINFRLNNKKEFNRIFSLTNKVNQFIFTYKRFNKSEITEYINNPNKFVFTIALQDKFSNSGNVGVIFFSI
;
A
#
# COMPACT_ATOMS: atom_id res chain seq x y z
N GLN A 1 0.57 -12.84 4.53
CA GLN A 1 1.29 -11.83 3.72
C GLN A 1 1.49 -12.29 2.28
N LYS A 2 1.74 -13.58 2.04
CA LYS A 2 1.91 -14.11 0.67
C LYS A 2 0.67 -13.86 -0.21
N ASN A 3 -0.50 -13.79 0.40
CA ASN A 3 -1.79 -13.56 -0.28
C ASN A 3 -2.26 -12.10 -0.19
N GLY A 4 -1.35 -11.15 0.02
CA GLY A 4 -1.65 -9.71 0.03
C GLY A 4 -2.14 -9.15 1.36
N MET A 5 -2.47 -9.98 2.35
CA MET A 5 -2.91 -9.53 3.67
C MET A 5 -1.74 -8.93 4.47
N LEU A 6 -1.94 -7.76 5.05
CA LEU A 6 -0.98 -7.10 5.93
C LEU A 6 -1.40 -7.25 7.40
N LEU A 7 -0.44 -7.56 8.26
CA LEU A 7 -0.66 -7.66 9.69
C LEU A 7 -0.16 -6.38 10.38
N SER A 8 -0.93 -5.88 11.33
CA SER A 8 -0.55 -4.75 12.19
C SER A 8 -0.95 -5.03 13.63
N ILE A 9 -0.24 -4.42 14.57
CA ILE A 9 -0.54 -4.52 16.01
C ILE A 9 -1.05 -3.17 16.48
N SER A 10 -2.16 -3.18 17.22
CA SER A 10 -2.61 -2.07 18.06
C SER A 10 -2.81 -2.61 19.48
N SER A 11 -1.97 -2.18 20.41
CA SER A 11 -1.93 -2.71 21.79
C SER A 11 -1.89 -1.56 22.79
N LYS A 12 -2.66 -1.67 23.87
CA LYS A 12 -2.55 -0.81 25.06
C LYS A 12 -1.50 -1.39 25.99
N ASN A 13 -0.24 -1.17 25.65
CA ASN A 13 0.94 -1.63 26.37
C ASN A 13 2.10 -0.67 26.13
N ASN A 14 3.16 -0.77 26.93
CA ASN A 14 4.40 -0.06 26.64
C ASN A 14 5.05 -0.63 25.38
N ASP A 15 5.60 0.24 24.56
CA ASP A 15 6.24 -0.17 23.30
C ASP A 15 7.42 -1.12 23.51
N SER A 16 8.20 -0.93 24.59
CA SER A 16 9.29 -1.82 25.00
C SER A 16 8.84 -3.24 25.18
N ASP A 17 7.77 -3.45 25.94
CA ASP A 17 7.28 -4.77 26.33
C ASP A 17 6.79 -5.57 25.11
N VAL A 18 6.04 -4.89 24.22
CA VAL A 18 5.59 -5.48 22.95
C VAL A 18 6.76 -5.85 22.06
N ARG A 19 7.79 -5.00 21.99
CA ARG A 19 8.99 -5.28 21.18
C ARG A 19 9.81 -6.43 21.74
N ASP A 20 9.88 -6.57 23.04
CA ASP A 20 10.61 -7.66 23.68
C ASP A 20 9.93 -9.03 23.47
N VAL A 21 8.61 -9.07 23.53
CA VAL A 21 7.85 -10.26 23.12
C VAL A 21 8.13 -10.63 21.66
N LEU A 22 8.20 -9.64 20.77
CA LEU A 22 8.48 -9.86 19.35
C LEU A 22 9.93 -10.27 19.06
N LYS A 23 10.87 -10.01 19.97
CA LYS A 23 12.26 -10.49 19.88
C LYS A 23 12.38 -11.97 20.25
N LYS A 24 11.52 -12.49 21.13
CA LYS A 24 11.54 -13.86 21.67
C LYS A 24 11.15 -14.95 20.67
N LYS A 25 11.49 -14.82 19.39
CA LYS A 25 11.43 -15.81 18.27
C LYS A 25 10.07 -16.33 17.82
N ILE A 26 8.99 -16.25 18.58
CA ILE A 26 7.66 -16.80 18.22
C ILE A 26 7.03 -15.95 17.12
N LEU A 27 7.07 -14.62 17.23
CA LEU A 27 6.52 -13.70 16.26
C LEU A 27 7.60 -12.72 15.77
N LYS A 28 8.06 -12.88 14.53
CA LYS A 28 9.10 -12.00 13.97
C LYS A 28 8.50 -10.62 13.69
N LYS A 29 9.09 -9.56 14.26
CA LYS A 29 8.73 -8.14 14.01
C LYS A 29 8.50 -7.83 12.53
N LYS A 30 9.26 -8.45 11.61
CA LYS A 30 9.15 -8.27 10.17
C LYS A 30 7.80 -8.71 9.57
N LEU A 31 7.01 -9.52 10.30
CA LEU A 31 5.67 -9.93 9.88
C LEU A 31 4.66 -8.81 9.99
N PHE A 32 4.93 -7.80 10.81
CA PHE A 32 3.99 -6.71 11.03
C PHE A 32 4.39 -5.50 10.19
N PHE A 33 3.40 -4.95 9.48
CA PHE A 33 3.55 -3.71 8.74
C PHE A 33 3.72 -2.52 9.69
N SER A 34 2.88 -2.45 10.71
CA SER A 34 2.90 -1.41 11.73
C SER A 34 2.68 -2.02 13.11
N ILE A 35 3.38 -1.47 14.09
CA ILE A 35 3.22 -1.80 15.52
C ILE A 35 2.93 -0.48 16.23
N LYS A 36 1.73 -0.38 16.80
CA LYS A 36 1.24 0.73 17.62
C LYS A 36 1.00 0.20 19.02
N ALA A 37 1.99 0.32 19.89
CA ALA A 37 1.91 -0.02 21.31
C ALA A 37 1.95 1.30 22.10
N ASN A 38 0.81 1.69 22.63
CA ASN A 38 0.61 2.91 23.40
C ASN A 38 -0.74 2.87 24.13
N TRP A 39 -0.97 3.82 25.00
CA TRP A 39 -2.19 3.92 25.80
C TRP A 39 -3.33 4.72 25.13
N LEU A 40 -3.17 5.08 23.86
CA LEU A 40 -4.23 5.74 23.09
C LEU A 40 -5.36 4.77 22.75
N ARG A 41 -6.54 5.32 22.40
CA ARG A 41 -7.66 4.52 21.88
C ARG A 41 -7.22 3.71 20.65
N LYS A 42 -7.65 2.46 20.57
CA LYS A 42 -7.29 1.58 19.45
C LYS A 42 -7.83 2.09 18.12
N SER A 43 -9.02 2.72 18.13
CA SER A 43 -9.57 3.41 16.97
C SER A 43 -8.64 4.48 16.39
N LYS A 44 -7.93 5.26 17.23
CA LYS A 44 -6.95 6.25 16.78
C LYS A 44 -5.76 5.58 16.10
N ASN A 45 -5.22 4.52 16.70
CA ASN A 45 -4.14 3.74 16.11
C ASN A 45 -4.52 3.13 14.76
N ILE A 46 -5.75 2.63 14.64
CA ILE A 46 -6.29 2.07 13.39
C ILE A 46 -6.44 3.15 12.32
N LYS A 47 -6.95 4.34 12.67
CA LYS A 47 -7.02 5.48 11.75
C LYS A 47 -5.65 5.89 11.22
N ASP A 48 -4.63 5.90 12.07
CA ASP A 48 -3.25 6.17 11.66
C ASP A 48 -2.71 5.11 10.70
N ILE A 49 -2.96 3.83 10.99
CA ILE A 49 -2.57 2.71 10.12
C ILE A 49 -3.29 2.81 8.77
N GLN A 50 -4.58 3.11 8.78
CA GLN A 50 -5.39 3.29 7.57
C GLN A 50 -4.86 4.41 6.68
N LYS A 51 -4.52 5.58 7.26
CA LYS A 51 -3.93 6.71 6.52
C LYS A 51 -2.63 6.32 5.82
N ILE A 52 -1.76 5.57 6.51
CA ILE A 52 -0.50 5.09 5.95
C ILE A 52 -0.74 4.12 4.78
N LEU A 53 -1.67 3.20 4.95
CA LEU A 53 -1.97 2.17 3.95
C LEU A 53 -2.81 2.69 2.79
N LYS A 54 -3.50 3.84 2.98
CA LYS A 54 -4.44 4.43 2.01
C LYS A 54 -5.48 3.42 1.52
N ILE A 55 -6.07 2.66 2.45
CA ILE A 55 -7.11 1.66 2.18
C ILE A 55 -8.43 2.09 2.84
N SER A 56 -9.55 1.56 2.35
CA SER A 56 -10.86 1.73 3.00
C SER A 56 -10.89 0.99 4.34
N PHE A 57 -11.64 1.51 5.33
CA PHE A 57 -11.89 0.80 6.58
C PHE A 57 -12.61 -0.54 6.37
N LYS A 58 -13.44 -0.68 5.34
CA LYS A 58 -14.08 -1.95 4.94
C LYS A 58 -13.07 -3.05 4.64
N ASN A 59 -11.83 -2.69 4.28
CA ASN A 59 -10.74 -3.64 4.01
C ASN A 59 -9.85 -3.90 5.24
N ILE A 60 -10.31 -3.52 6.42
CA ILE A 60 -9.61 -3.76 7.69
C ILE A 60 -10.47 -4.67 8.55
N LEU A 61 -9.89 -5.77 9.03
CA LEU A 61 -10.44 -6.61 10.07
C LEU A 61 -9.68 -6.35 11.36
N PHE A 62 -10.36 -5.80 12.35
CA PHE A 62 -9.84 -5.60 13.70
C PHE A 62 -10.27 -6.75 14.61
N MET A 63 -9.33 -7.35 15.31
CA MET A 63 -9.58 -8.44 16.25
C MET A 63 -9.00 -8.09 17.61
N ASP A 64 -9.78 -8.32 18.68
CA ASP A 64 -9.37 -8.07 20.05
C ASP A 64 -10.05 -9.04 21.00
N ASN A 65 -9.38 -9.37 22.12
CA ASN A 65 -9.96 -10.19 23.18
C ASN A 65 -10.81 -9.38 24.18
N ASN A 66 -10.62 -8.08 24.24
CA ASN A 66 -11.42 -7.18 25.05
C ASN A 66 -12.62 -6.66 24.26
N ILE A 67 -13.81 -7.07 24.66
CA ILE A 67 -15.06 -6.66 24.01
C ILE A 67 -15.27 -5.13 24.02
N SER A 68 -14.83 -4.44 25.08
CA SER A 68 -14.96 -2.99 25.18
C SER A 68 -14.15 -2.27 24.11
N GLU A 69 -12.95 -2.77 23.76
CA GLU A 69 -12.13 -2.24 22.67
C GLU A 69 -12.77 -2.50 21.31
N VAL A 70 -13.38 -3.68 21.13
CA VAL A 70 -14.11 -4.02 19.90
C VAL A 70 -15.30 -3.07 19.69
N ILE A 71 -16.08 -2.83 20.76
CA ILE A 71 -17.23 -1.91 20.74
C ILE A 71 -16.76 -0.45 20.47
N GLU A 72 -15.69 -0.01 21.14
CA GLU A 72 -15.12 1.34 20.95
C GLU A 72 -14.71 1.56 19.50
N VAL A 73 -13.98 0.61 18.94
CA VAL A 73 -13.53 0.68 17.56
C VAL A 73 -14.72 0.69 16.60
N LYS A 74 -15.70 -0.18 16.78
CA LYS A 74 -16.89 -0.24 15.90
C LYS A 74 -17.74 1.01 15.97
N LYS A 75 -17.94 1.59 17.15
CA LYS A 75 -18.66 2.86 17.33
C LYS A 75 -17.91 4.04 16.67
N THR A 76 -16.58 4.07 16.80
CA THR A 76 -15.75 5.18 16.30
C THR A 76 -15.49 5.08 14.79
N ILE A 77 -15.55 3.89 14.24
CA ILE A 77 -15.30 3.57 12.82
C ILE A 77 -16.39 2.60 12.34
N PRO A 78 -17.58 3.09 11.95
CA PRO A 78 -18.72 2.22 11.61
C PRO A 78 -18.42 1.25 10.44
N ASP A 79 -17.61 1.65 9.49
CA ASP A 79 -17.28 0.85 8.30
C ASP A 79 -16.24 -0.26 8.53
N ILE A 80 -15.60 -0.31 9.71
CA ILE A 80 -14.59 -1.33 9.97
C ILE A 80 -15.23 -2.68 10.29
N ASN A 81 -14.58 -3.75 9.83
CA ASN A 81 -14.94 -5.08 10.27
C ASN A 81 -14.26 -5.40 11.60
N VAL A 82 -15.02 -5.92 12.55
CA VAL A 82 -14.53 -6.25 13.89
C VAL A 82 -14.85 -7.69 14.23
N PHE A 83 -13.98 -8.31 15.01
CA PHE A 83 -14.20 -9.64 15.56
C PHE A 83 -13.72 -9.72 17.01
N TRP A 84 -14.58 -10.19 17.90
CA TRP A 84 -14.23 -10.45 19.27
C TRP A 84 -13.61 -11.83 19.43
N THR A 85 -12.34 -11.89 19.82
CA THR A 85 -11.60 -13.14 20.04
C THR A 85 -11.57 -13.51 21.51
N LYS A 86 -12.66 -14.09 22.02
CA LYS A 86 -12.79 -14.45 23.43
C LYS A 86 -11.64 -15.35 23.94
N ASN A 87 -11.15 -16.24 23.09
CA ASN A 87 -10.07 -17.18 23.40
C ASN A 87 -9.36 -17.64 22.11
N SER A 88 -8.33 -18.46 22.23
CA SER A 88 -7.58 -18.98 21.09
C SER A 88 -8.45 -19.77 20.10
N GLN A 89 -9.45 -20.52 20.61
CA GLN A 89 -10.36 -21.28 19.75
C GLN A 89 -11.24 -20.36 18.90
N SER A 90 -11.75 -19.25 19.47
CA SER A 90 -12.53 -18.27 18.71
C SER A 90 -11.69 -17.59 17.64
N LEU A 91 -10.39 -17.36 17.89
CA LEU A 91 -9.48 -16.84 16.87
C LEU A 91 -9.29 -17.84 15.72
N ILE A 92 -9.07 -19.11 16.04
CA ILE A 92 -8.93 -20.17 15.03
C ILE A 92 -10.21 -20.28 14.21
N ASN A 93 -11.38 -20.24 14.85
CA ASN A 93 -12.67 -20.29 14.17
C ASN A 93 -12.88 -19.07 13.28
N CYS A 94 -12.48 -17.88 13.72
CA CYS A 94 -12.51 -16.69 12.87
C CYS A 94 -11.65 -16.88 11.61
N LEU A 95 -10.42 -17.36 11.77
CA LEU A 95 -9.51 -17.56 10.64
C LEU A 95 -9.98 -18.65 9.65
N LYS A 96 -10.77 -19.63 10.12
CA LYS A 96 -11.31 -20.73 9.30
C LYS A 96 -12.66 -20.40 8.65
N TYR A 97 -13.53 -19.72 9.38
CA TYR A 97 -14.95 -19.64 9.03
C TYR A 97 -15.49 -18.21 8.94
N TYR A 98 -14.65 -17.17 9.09
CA TYR A 98 -15.12 -15.80 8.98
C TYR A 98 -15.68 -15.56 7.56
N PRO A 99 -16.94 -15.13 7.44
CA PRO A 99 -17.52 -14.86 6.14
C PRO A 99 -16.67 -13.83 5.39
N ASN A 100 -16.39 -14.12 4.13
CA ASN A 100 -15.63 -13.22 3.26
C ASN A 100 -14.19 -12.93 3.69
N LEU A 101 -13.59 -13.74 4.58
CA LEU A 101 -12.16 -13.58 4.90
C LEU A 101 -11.28 -13.65 3.63
N THR A 102 -11.71 -14.43 2.64
CA THR A 102 -11.07 -14.53 1.34
C THR A 102 -11.07 -13.22 0.56
N ASP A 103 -12.03 -12.32 0.80
CA ASP A 103 -12.12 -11.01 0.15
C ASP A 103 -10.97 -10.09 0.57
N TYR A 104 -10.35 -10.36 1.72
CA TYR A 104 -9.14 -9.68 2.17
C TYR A 104 -7.86 -10.22 1.51
N PHE A 105 -7.94 -11.37 0.83
CA PHE A 105 -6.82 -11.89 0.07
C PHE A 105 -6.75 -11.20 -1.29
N ASN A 106 -5.67 -10.49 -1.52
CA ASN A 106 -5.38 -10.01 -2.85
C ASN A 106 -4.80 -11.16 -3.68
N LEU A 107 -5.62 -11.71 -4.58
CA LEU A 107 -5.24 -12.81 -5.47
C LEU A 107 -4.31 -12.37 -6.61
N SER A 108 -3.93 -11.09 -6.68
CA SER A 108 -2.89 -10.65 -7.61
C SER A 108 -1.56 -11.38 -7.34
N SER A 109 -0.70 -11.44 -8.34
CA SER A 109 0.55 -12.19 -8.27
C SER A 109 1.38 -11.82 -7.03
N LYS A 110 2.09 -12.79 -6.45
CA LYS A 110 2.99 -12.59 -5.30
C LYS A 110 4.00 -11.46 -5.53
N GLU A 111 4.42 -11.26 -6.76
CA GLU A 111 5.35 -10.19 -7.15
C GLU A 111 4.73 -8.80 -7.01
N ILE A 112 3.50 -8.61 -7.47
CA ILE A 112 2.77 -7.34 -7.35
C ILE A 112 2.59 -6.98 -5.88
N ASN A 113 2.18 -7.95 -5.05
CA ASN A 113 1.99 -7.75 -3.61
C ASN A 113 3.32 -7.41 -2.90
N SER A 114 4.43 -8.04 -3.29
CA SER A 114 5.74 -7.75 -2.72
C SER A 114 6.25 -6.36 -3.11
N LYS A 115 6.06 -5.93 -4.35
CA LYS A 115 6.39 -4.59 -4.83
C LYS A 115 5.58 -3.53 -4.09
N ARG A 116 4.27 -3.71 -3.99
CA ARG A 116 3.39 -2.78 -3.27
C ARG A 116 3.79 -2.60 -1.81
N LEU A 117 4.15 -3.69 -1.12
CA LEU A 117 4.62 -3.62 0.26
C LEU A 117 5.95 -2.86 0.38
N LYS A 118 6.89 -3.08 -0.54
CA LYS A 118 8.15 -2.34 -0.61
C LYS A 118 7.91 -0.85 -0.83
N ASP A 119 7.04 -0.48 -1.76
CA ASP A 119 6.68 0.92 -2.04
C ASP A 119 6.00 1.61 -0.86
N LEU A 120 5.09 0.92 -0.15
CA LEU A 120 4.48 1.45 1.07
C LEU A 120 5.53 1.73 2.16
N LYS A 121 6.47 0.80 2.39
CA LYS A 121 7.56 1.01 3.34
C LYS A 121 8.51 2.13 2.90
N ALA A 122 8.76 2.25 1.61
CA ALA A 122 9.55 3.33 1.03
C ALA A 122 8.86 4.68 1.19
N SER A 123 7.54 4.75 0.98
CA SER A 123 6.73 5.96 1.18
C SER A 123 6.83 6.49 2.61
N LEU A 124 6.80 5.62 3.62
CA LEU A 124 7.00 6.04 5.02
C LEU A 124 8.40 6.64 5.27
N LYS A 125 9.42 6.09 4.63
CA LYS A 125 10.78 6.63 4.75
C LYS A 125 10.90 7.99 4.04
N ARG A 126 10.27 8.14 2.88
CA ARG A 126 10.19 9.41 2.14
C ARG A 126 9.51 10.48 2.97
N GLU A 127 8.38 10.16 3.61
CA GLU A 127 7.65 11.10 4.46
C GLU A 127 8.49 11.59 5.65
N LYS A 128 9.29 10.72 6.25
CA LYS A 128 10.21 11.11 7.33
C LYS A 128 11.24 12.11 6.84
N ILE A 129 11.87 11.85 5.69
CA ILE A 129 12.85 12.78 5.09
C ILE A 129 12.15 14.09 4.73
N PHE A 130 10.97 14.05 4.12
CA PHE A 130 10.22 15.26 3.78
C PHE A 130 9.98 16.16 4.99
N LYS A 131 9.66 15.58 6.16
CA LYS A 131 9.44 16.32 7.41
C LYS A 131 10.73 16.86 8.05
N SER A 132 11.88 16.27 7.75
CA SER A 132 13.17 16.65 8.31
C SER A 132 14.02 17.51 7.37
N SER A 133 13.72 17.53 6.07
CA SER A 133 14.47 18.29 5.06
C SER A 133 13.90 19.68 4.86
N GLU A 134 14.76 20.68 4.82
CA GLU A 134 14.42 21.99 4.26
C GLU A 134 14.07 21.85 2.76
N ASN A 135 13.07 22.60 2.30
CA ASN A 135 12.35 22.41 1.03
C ASN A 135 13.20 22.14 -0.24
N ASN A 136 14.46 22.57 -0.29
CA ASN A 136 15.30 22.46 -1.50
C ASN A 136 16.17 21.18 -1.56
N ASN A 137 16.30 20.42 -0.49
CA ASN A 137 17.22 19.27 -0.43
C ASN A 137 16.53 17.90 -0.55
N TYR A 138 15.20 17.85 -0.42
CA TYR A 138 14.43 16.61 -0.41
C TYR A 138 14.73 15.67 -1.60
N PHE A 139 14.69 16.19 -2.83
CA PHE A 139 14.93 15.37 -4.03
C PHE A 139 16.38 14.89 -4.15
N LYS A 140 17.34 15.74 -3.73
CA LYS A 140 18.77 15.37 -3.68
C LYS A 140 19.01 14.27 -2.65
N GLU A 141 18.43 14.39 -1.45
CA GLU A 141 18.54 13.38 -0.40
C GLU A 141 17.92 12.05 -0.80
N LEU A 142 16.85 12.05 -1.60
CA LEU A 142 16.23 10.85 -2.13
C LEU A 142 17.08 10.18 -3.22
N LYS A 143 18.07 10.87 -3.80
CA LYS A 143 18.84 10.40 -4.97
C LYS A 143 17.90 9.96 -6.08
N MET A 144 16.90 10.82 -6.40
CA MET A 144 15.86 10.51 -7.36
C MET A 144 16.43 10.41 -8.77
N LYS A 145 16.07 9.34 -9.48
CA LYS A 145 16.42 9.10 -10.89
C LYS A 145 15.16 8.95 -11.71
N ILE A 146 15.09 9.69 -12.81
CA ILE A 146 13.99 9.63 -13.77
C ILE A 146 14.57 9.08 -15.07
N ASN A 147 13.96 8.03 -15.60
CA ASN A 147 14.35 7.44 -16.87
C ASN A 147 13.20 7.56 -17.85
N PHE A 148 13.50 8.06 -19.04
CA PHE A 148 12.55 8.15 -20.15
C PHE A 148 12.83 7.04 -21.15
N ARG A 149 11.78 6.41 -21.67
CA ARG A 149 11.88 5.40 -22.72
C ARG A 149 10.86 5.71 -23.80
N LEU A 150 11.32 5.66 -25.05
CA LEU A 150 10.52 5.96 -26.23
C LEU A 150 10.01 4.68 -26.88
N ASN A 151 8.72 4.64 -27.24
CA ASN A 151 8.05 3.60 -28.03
C ASN A 151 8.39 2.17 -27.59
N ASN A 152 8.52 1.91 -26.28
CA ASN A 152 8.92 0.62 -25.74
C ASN A 152 7.74 -0.38 -25.75
N LYS A 153 7.71 -1.25 -26.78
CA LYS A 153 6.68 -2.30 -26.93
C LYS A 153 6.56 -3.23 -25.71
N LYS A 154 7.63 -3.50 -24.99
CA LYS A 154 7.63 -4.36 -23.79
C LYS A 154 6.81 -3.78 -22.64
N GLU A 155 6.55 -2.48 -22.66
CA GLU A 155 5.80 -1.77 -21.61
C GLU A 155 4.32 -1.56 -21.95
N PHE A 156 3.84 -2.12 -23.05
CA PHE A 156 2.48 -1.95 -23.56
C PHE A 156 1.38 -2.11 -22.49
N ASN A 157 1.41 -3.21 -21.74
CA ASN A 157 0.42 -3.45 -20.69
C ASN A 157 0.47 -2.42 -19.58
N ARG A 158 1.67 -1.90 -19.28
CA ARG A 158 1.84 -0.86 -18.27
C ARG A 158 1.36 0.49 -18.78
N ILE A 159 1.64 0.83 -20.05
CA ILE A 159 1.12 2.03 -20.72
C ILE A 159 -0.41 2.00 -20.65
N PHE A 160 -1.04 0.92 -21.11
CA PHE A 160 -2.49 0.75 -21.06
C PHE A 160 -3.06 0.89 -19.63
N SER A 161 -2.39 0.29 -18.65
CA SER A 161 -2.82 0.40 -17.27
C SER A 161 -2.72 1.85 -16.73
N LEU A 162 -1.70 2.60 -17.08
CA LEU A 162 -1.53 3.98 -16.63
C LEU A 162 -2.58 4.90 -17.26
N THR A 163 -2.85 4.78 -18.57
CA THR A 163 -3.84 5.61 -19.26
C THR A 163 -5.27 5.38 -18.77
N ASN A 164 -5.57 4.19 -18.24
CA ASN A 164 -6.94 3.82 -17.85
C ASN A 164 -7.22 3.87 -16.34
N LYS A 165 -6.18 3.82 -15.49
CA LYS A 165 -6.35 3.77 -14.03
C LYS A 165 -6.10 5.08 -13.31
N VAL A 166 -5.35 6.01 -13.92
CA VAL A 166 -4.97 7.26 -13.27
C VAL A 166 -6.02 8.33 -13.58
N ASN A 167 -6.54 8.98 -12.54
CA ASN A 167 -7.47 10.11 -12.67
C ASN A 167 -6.78 11.46 -12.38
N GLN A 168 -5.52 11.45 -11.94
CA GLN A 168 -4.75 12.66 -11.65
C GLN A 168 -3.77 12.93 -12.79
N PHE A 169 -3.57 14.22 -13.10
CA PHE A 169 -2.67 14.68 -14.17
C PHE A 169 -3.01 14.17 -15.58
N ILE A 170 -4.32 14.01 -15.87
CA ILE A 170 -4.79 13.74 -17.23
C ILE A 170 -5.15 15.10 -17.87
N PHE A 171 -4.29 15.59 -18.78
CA PHE A 171 -4.50 16.89 -19.40
C PHE A 171 -5.63 16.89 -20.43
N THR A 172 -5.88 15.76 -21.11
CA THR A 172 -6.84 15.68 -22.23
C THR A 172 -8.09 14.87 -21.93
N TYR A 173 -8.21 14.30 -20.72
CA TYR A 173 -9.29 13.34 -20.34
C TYR A 173 -9.47 12.15 -21.30
N LYS A 174 -8.59 12.02 -22.30
CA LYS A 174 -8.64 10.92 -23.26
C LYS A 174 -8.16 9.61 -22.62
N ARG A 175 -8.95 8.56 -22.78
CA ARG A 175 -8.59 7.18 -22.46
C ARG A 175 -8.17 6.47 -23.73
N PHE A 176 -6.99 5.88 -23.72
CA PHE A 176 -6.47 5.17 -24.89
C PHE A 176 -6.88 3.70 -24.81
N ASN A 177 -7.46 3.18 -25.90
CA ASN A 177 -7.66 1.75 -26.07
C ASN A 177 -6.38 1.07 -26.58
N LYS A 178 -6.40 -0.27 -26.65
CA LYS A 178 -5.21 -1.03 -27.04
C LYS A 178 -4.78 -0.77 -28.49
N SER A 179 -5.71 -0.60 -29.43
CA SER A 179 -5.43 -0.34 -30.85
C SER A 179 -4.79 1.05 -31.03
N GLU A 180 -5.29 2.07 -30.33
CA GLU A 180 -4.70 3.42 -30.37
C GLU A 180 -3.26 3.43 -29.83
N ILE A 181 -2.98 2.71 -28.73
CA ILE A 181 -1.62 2.61 -28.20
C ILE A 181 -0.69 1.90 -29.19
N THR A 182 -1.19 0.84 -29.85
CA THR A 182 -0.42 0.11 -30.88
C THR A 182 -0.12 1.02 -32.06
N GLU A 183 -1.09 1.82 -32.48
CA GLU A 183 -0.90 2.81 -33.55
C GLU A 183 0.18 3.82 -33.17
N TYR A 184 0.11 4.39 -31.95
CA TYR A 184 1.14 5.34 -31.48
C TYR A 184 2.54 4.74 -31.47
N ILE A 185 2.69 3.48 -31.06
CA ILE A 185 4.01 2.83 -30.97
C ILE A 185 4.59 2.50 -32.34
N ASN A 186 3.74 2.24 -33.35
CA ASN A 186 4.17 1.76 -34.67
C ASN A 186 4.20 2.87 -35.72
N ASN A 187 3.53 4.00 -35.52
CA ASN A 187 3.49 5.11 -36.48
C ASN A 187 4.75 5.99 -36.32
N PRO A 188 5.46 6.33 -37.40
CA PRO A 188 6.68 7.10 -37.33
C PRO A 188 6.47 8.56 -36.85
N ASN A 189 5.25 9.10 -37.00
CA ASN A 189 4.90 10.47 -36.58
C ASN A 189 4.23 10.52 -35.20
N LYS A 190 4.12 9.38 -34.48
CA LYS A 190 3.50 9.29 -33.18
C LYS A 190 4.47 8.69 -32.15
N PHE A 191 4.43 9.22 -30.95
CA PHE A 191 5.43 8.87 -29.92
C PHE A 191 4.77 8.62 -28.58
N VAL A 192 5.28 7.62 -27.86
CA VAL A 192 4.89 7.30 -26.48
C VAL A 192 6.13 7.29 -25.61
N PHE A 193 6.25 8.26 -24.71
CA PHE A 193 7.25 8.23 -23.67
C PHE A 193 6.70 7.58 -22.41
N THR A 194 7.42 6.61 -21.88
CA THR A 194 7.22 6.11 -20.51
C THR A 194 8.23 6.73 -19.57
N ILE A 195 7.76 7.11 -18.39
CA ILE A 195 8.57 7.75 -17.35
C ILE A 195 8.69 6.78 -16.18
N ALA A 196 9.89 6.29 -15.94
CA ALA A 196 10.18 5.44 -14.80
C ALA A 196 10.88 6.23 -13.69
N LEU A 197 10.46 5.99 -12.45
CA LEU A 197 10.97 6.65 -11.26
C LEU A 197 11.65 5.65 -10.32
N GLN A 198 12.85 6.00 -9.89
CA GLN A 198 13.60 5.27 -8.89
C GLN A 198 14.22 6.23 -7.88
N ASP A 199 14.28 5.82 -6.62
CA ASP A 199 15.04 6.50 -5.57
C ASP A 199 15.82 5.51 -4.71
N LYS A 200 16.51 6.00 -3.67
CA LYS A 200 17.32 5.16 -2.77
C LYS A 200 16.52 4.10 -1.99
N PHE A 201 15.20 4.20 -1.93
CA PHE A 201 14.34 3.30 -1.16
C PHE A 201 13.60 2.28 -2.00
N SER A 202 13.21 2.65 -3.22
CA SER A 202 12.50 1.73 -4.11
C SER A 202 12.61 2.13 -5.58
N ASN A 203 12.36 1.15 -6.44
CA ASN A 203 12.09 1.37 -7.86
C ASN A 203 10.59 1.30 -8.08
N SER A 204 9.95 2.45 -8.30
CA SER A 204 8.51 2.55 -8.52
C SER A 204 8.08 2.11 -9.94
N GLY A 205 9.05 1.84 -10.81
CA GLY A 205 8.81 1.48 -12.20
C GLY A 205 8.19 2.64 -12.99
N ASN A 206 7.40 2.33 -14.02
CA ASN A 206 6.76 3.34 -14.84
C ASN A 206 5.60 4.00 -14.07
N VAL A 207 5.73 5.31 -13.84
CA VAL A 207 4.78 6.14 -13.08
C VAL A 207 4.02 7.11 -13.96
N GLY A 208 4.49 7.38 -15.17
CA GLY A 208 3.88 8.29 -16.12
C GLY A 208 4.01 7.82 -17.55
N VAL A 209 3.14 8.34 -18.41
CA VAL A 209 3.18 8.16 -19.87
C VAL A 209 2.77 9.46 -20.54
N ILE A 210 3.44 9.81 -21.64
CA ILE A 210 3.17 10.98 -22.47
C ILE A 210 2.99 10.49 -23.91
N PHE A 211 1.90 10.92 -24.53
CA PHE A 211 1.63 10.70 -25.94
C PHE A 211 1.75 12.03 -26.68
N PHE A 212 2.42 12.01 -27.82
CA PHE A 212 2.46 13.16 -28.71
C PHE A 212 2.60 12.73 -30.18
N SER A 213 2.22 13.60 -31.06
CA SER A 213 2.35 13.44 -32.51
C SER A 213 3.00 14.70 -33.12
N ILE A 214 3.73 14.51 -34.19
CA ILE A 214 4.29 15.56 -35.04
C ILE A 214 3.40 15.70 -36.27
#